data_689552674afe568d2e61d4a265272924
#
_entry.id   689552674afe568d2e61d4a265272924
#
_cell.length_a   1.000
_cell.length_b   1.000
_cell.length_c   1.000
_cell.angle_alpha   90.00
_cell.angle_beta   90.00
_cell.angle_gamma   90.00
#
_symmetry.space_group_name_H-M   'P 1'
#
loop_
_entity.id
_entity.type
_entity.pdbx_description
1 polymer ?
#
loop_
_entity_poly.entity_id
_entity_poly.type
_entity_poly.pdbx_seq_one_letter_code
_entity_poly.pdbx_strand_id
1 'polypeptide(L)'
;MKRVKMGKRIGRAFAGTVLGIALVVGHIGQSVIYSVAVTDGTATDEIATDQSGLQLESQSCILMEATTGTVLYEKNADEARKPASVTKVMTLLLIFEAMKAGDYQMSDIVTVSEHAASMGGSQCFFETGEQQTVEDMIKCIIIASGNDAAVAMAEFTAGSLCSENE
;
A
#
# COMPACT_ATOMS: atom_id res chain seq x y z
N MET A 1 -18.66 8.19 52.18
CA MET A 1 -17.52 7.43 51.63
C MET A 1 -17.69 5.96 51.93
N LYS A 2 -18.10 5.14 50.96
CA LYS A 2 -18.20 3.67 51.11
C LYS A 2 -17.19 3.03 50.17
N ARG A 3 -16.19 2.33 50.73
CA ARG A 3 -15.19 1.52 50.00
C ARG A 3 -15.86 0.25 49.47
N VAL A 4 -15.79 0.02 48.18
CA VAL A 4 -16.18 -1.26 47.56
C VAL A 4 -14.97 -2.16 47.57
N LYS A 5 -15.08 -3.30 48.23
CA LYS A 5 -14.08 -4.39 48.21
C LYS A 5 -14.19 -5.16 46.91
N MET A 6 -13.11 -5.20 46.15
CA MET A 6 -12.99 -5.99 44.94
C MET A 6 -12.53 -7.41 45.29
N GLY A 7 -13.46 -8.37 45.14
CA GLY A 7 -13.20 -9.78 45.40
C GLY A 7 -12.36 -10.41 44.26
N LYS A 8 -11.27 -11.04 44.64
CA LYS A 8 -10.46 -11.90 43.76
C LYS A 8 -11.28 -13.16 43.39
N ARG A 9 -11.63 -13.32 42.13
CA ARG A 9 -12.09 -14.59 41.58
C ARG A 9 -10.89 -15.34 40.98
N ILE A 10 -10.55 -16.43 41.62
CA ILE A 10 -9.60 -17.44 41.16
C ILE A 10 -10.26 -18.16 39.97
N GLY A 11 -9.79 -17.93 38.77
CA GLY A 11 -10.18 -18.69 37.58
C GLY A 11 -9.43 -20.02 37.55
N ARG A 12 -10.17 -21.12 37.56
CA ARG A 12 -9.66 -22.49 37.41
C ARG A 12 -9.17 -22.65 35.96
N ALA A 13 -7.92 -23.02 35.82
CA ALA A 13 -7.34 -23.44 34.55
C ALA A 13 -8.04 -24.72 34.07
N PHE A 14 -8.66 -24.69 32.94
CA PHE A 14 -9.07 -25.89 32.21
C PHE A 14 -7.93 -26.32 31.32
N ALA A 15 -7.25 -27.39 31.72
CA ALA A 15 -6.35 -28.11 30.85
C ALA A 15 -7.21 -28.93 29.88
N GLY A 16 -7.39 -28.42 28.67
CA GLY A 16 -8.02 -29.13 27.56
C GLY A 16 -6.93 -29.75 26.69
N THR A 17 -6.77 -31.06 26.79
CA THR A 17 -5.93 -31.85 25.88
C THR A 17 -6.56 -31.80 24.49
N VAL A 18 -5.94 -31.10 23.56
CA VAL A 18 -6.36 -31.13 22.15
C VAL A 18 -5.74 -32.35 21.50
N LEU A 19 -6.61 -33.30 21.22
CA LEU A 19 -6.26 -34.54 20.48
C LEU A 19 -6.00 -34.15 19.01
N GLY A 20 -4.78 -34.35 18.53
CA GLY A 20 -4.42 -34.09 17.15
C GLY A 20 -5.20 -34.98 16.18
N ILE A 21 -5.96 -34.37 15.30
CA ILE A 21 -6.61 -35.04 14.17
C ILE A 21 -5.61 -35.07 13.02
N ALA A 22 -5.02 -36.24 12.76
CA ALA A 22 -4.27 -36.44 11.53
C ALA A 22 -5.26 -36.62 10.37
N LEU A 23 -5.35 -35.65 9.52
CA LEU A 23 -6.10 -35.73 8.25
C LEU A 23 -5.17 -36.37 7.21
N VAL A 24 -5.49 -37.60 6.81
CA VAL A 24 -4.89 -38.22 5.63
C VAL A 24 -5.58 -37.66 4.40
N VAL A 25 -4.85 -36.87 3.64
CA VAL A 25 -5.37 -36.33 2.37
C VAL A 25 -5.03 -37.28 1.24
N GLY A 26 -6.07 -37.87 0.66
CA GLY A 26 -5.97 -38.64 -0.57
C GLY A 26 -5.69 -37.69 -1.77
N HIS A 27 -4.82 -38.14 -2.65
CA HIS A 27 -4.44 -37.44 -3.88
C HIS A 27 -5.62 -37.25 -4.81
N ILE A 28 -6.06 -35.99 -4.98
CA ILE A 28 -6.80 -35.54 -6.17
C ILE A 28 -6.26 -34.13 -6.50
N GLY A 29 -5.43 -34.04 -7.55
CA GLY A 29 -5.02 -32.80 -8.19
C GLY A 29 -4.25 -31.81 -7.31
N GLN A 30 -2.98 -31.73 -7.54
CA GLN A 30 -1.97 -30.79 -7.07
C GLN A 30 -2.46 -29.51 -6.35
N SER A 31 -2.83 -29.64 -5.09
CA SER A 31 -2.90 -28.54 -4.15
C SER A 31 -2.35 -29.06 -2.82
N VAL A 32 -1.17 -28.59 -2.46
CA VAL A 32 -0.56 -28.99 -1.20
C VAL A 32 -1.17 -28.11 -0.11
N ILE A 33 -2.04 -28.67 0.72
CA ILE A 33 -2.55 -28.00 1.91
C ILE A 33 -1.64 -28.37 3.07
N TYR A 34 -0.93 -27.44 3.64
CA TYR A 34 -0.16 -27.61 4.86
C TYR A 34 -1.06 -27.29 6.06
N SER A 35 -1.24 -28.26 6.95
CA SER A 35 -1.83 -28.01 8.25
C SER A 35 -0.72 -27.76 9.27
N VAL A 36 -0.74 -26.60 9.90
CA VAL A 36 0.13 -26.27 11.02
C VAL A 36 -0.49 -26.85 12.29
N ALA A 37 0.22 -27.75 12.94
CA ALA A 37 -0.13 -28.21 14.27
C ALA A 37 0.34 -27.14 15.28
N VAL A 38 -0.60 -26.45 15.90
CA VAL A 38 -0.30 -25.57 17.03
C VAL A 38 -0.14 -26.43 18.28
N THR A 39 1.09 -26.61 18.76
CA THR A 39 1.36 -27.13 20.08
C THR A 39 1.58 -25.95 21.02
N ASP A 40 0.68 -25.88 22.01
CA ASP A 40 0.80 -25.24 23.31
C ASP A 40 1.44 -23.84 23.40
N GLY A 41 0.56 -22.89 23.54
CA GLY A 41 0.49 -21.74 24.44
C GLY A 41 1.74 -20.92 24.79
N THR A 42 2.51 -20.45 23.83
CA THR A 42 3.14 -19.13 23.88
C THR A 42 3.13 -18.59 22.47
N ALA A 43 2.22 -17.63 22.21
CA ALA A 43 2.28 -16.86 20.99
C ALA A 43 3.52 -15.97 21.06
N THR A 44 4.65 -16.48 20.64
CA THR A 44 5.68 -15.67 20.06
C THR A 44 5.25 -15.47 18.60
N ASP A 45 5.10 -14.23 18.19
CA ASP A 45 5.01 -13.84 16.79
C ASP A 45 6.31 -14.31 16.08
N GLU A 46 6.43 -15.59 15.86
CA GLU A 46 7.35 -16.12 14.86
C GLU A 46 6.67 -15.88 13.51
N ILE A 47 7.04 -14.76 12.90
CA ILE A 47 6.95 -14.50 11.48
C ILE A 47 7.20 -15.82 10.76
N ALA A 48 6.21 -16.27 10.00
CA ALA A 48 6.29 -17.49 9.21
C ALA A 48 7.52 -17.40 8.32
N THR A 49 8.61 -17.99 8.77
CA THR A 49 9.86 -18.08 8.04
C THR A 49 9.60 -18.84 6.75
N ASP A 50 9.86 -18.17 5.67
CA ASP A 50 10.00 -18.59 4.28
C ASP A 50 10.02 -20.11 4.03
N GLN A 51 8.85 -20.74 3.93
CA GLN A 51 8.70 -22.09 3.40
C GLN A 51 8.57 -22.12 1.88
N SER A 52 8.51 -20.94 1.22
CA SER A 52 8.34 -20.83 -0.22
C SER A 52 9.63 -21.08 -1.00
N GLY A 53 10.80 -21.03 -0.35
CA GLY A 53 12.10 -21.07 -1.01
C GLY A 53 12.40 -19.86 -1.89
N LEU A 54 11.55 -18.82 -1.84
CA LEU A 54 11.75 -17.57 -2.56
C LEU A 54 12.89 -16.78 -1.91
N GLN A 55 14.01 -16.67 -2.61
CA GLN A 55 15.10 -15.77 -2.23
C GLN A 55 15.02 -14.50 -3.06
N LEU A 56 14.52 -13.42 -2.47
CA LEU A 56 14.42 -12.11 -3.12
C LEU A 56 15.53 -11.18 -2.63
N GLU A 57 16.18 -10.50 -3.57
CA GLU A 57 17.22 -9.51 -3.26
C GLU A 57 16.64 -8.22 -2.67
N SER A 58 15.34 -7.95 -2.90
CA SER A 58 14.65 -6.80 -2.32
C SER A 58 14.76 -6.81 -0.79
N GLN A 59 14.97 -5.63 -0.21
CA GLN A 59 15.09 -5.49 1.24
C GLN A 59 13.76 -5.70 1.97
N SER A 60 12.65 -5.35 1.33
CA SER A 60 11.29 -5.58 1.81
C SER A 60 10.42 -6.02 0.64
N CYS A 61 9.48 -6.91 0.91
CA CYS A 61 8.48 -7.32 -0.07
C CYS A 61 7.26 -7.92 0.61
N ILE A 62 6.15 -7.90 -0.11
CA ILE A 62 4.90 -8.56 0.26
C ILE A 62 4.26 -9.11 -1.02
N LEU A 63 3.76 -10.32 -0.96
CA LEU A 63 2.94 -10.93 -2.00
C LEU A 63 1.58 -11.24 -1.42
N MET A 64 0.53 -10.71 -2.03
CA MET A 64 -0.85 -10.87 -1.58
C MET A 64 -1.72 -11.43 -2.69
N GLU A 65 -2.69 -12.26 -2.31
CA GLU A 65 -3.79 -12.62 -3.21
C GLU A 65 -4.72 -11.41 -3.35
N ALA A 66 -4.99 -10.99 -4.60
CA ALA A 66 -5.63 -9.69 -4.88
C ALA A 66 -7.11 -9.61 -4.47
N THR A 67 -7.81 -10.75 -4.42
CA THR A 67 -9.25 -10.79 -4.13
C THR A 67 -9.53 -10.80 -2.63
N THR A 68 -8.75 -11.57 -1.89
CA THR A 68 -8.95 -11.81 -0.45
C THR A 68 -8.05 -10.96 0.44
N GLY A 69 -6.95 -10.42 -0.11
CA GLY A 69 -5.91 -9.75 0.66
C GLY A 69 -5.03 -10.71 1.48
N THR A 70 -5.14 -12.03 1.25
CA THR A 70 -4.33 -13.01 1.96
C THR A 70 -2.86 -12.86 1.61
N VAL A 71 -2.00 -12.68 2.63
CA VAL A 71 -0.55 -12.61 2.45
C VAL A 71 -0.03 -14.01 2.16
N LEU A 72 0.64 -14.17 1.01
CA LEU A 72 1.23 -15.41 0.55
C LEU A 72 2.73 -15.48 0.86
N TYR A 73 3.40 -14.35 0.93
CA TYR A 73 4.80 -14.21 1.28
C TYR A 73 5.08 -12.79 1.75
N GLU A 74 5.93 -12.66 2.75
CA GLU A 74 6.39 -11.36 3.23
C GLU A 74 7.84 -11.39 3.71
N LYS A 75 8.51 -10.27 3.58
CA LYS A 75 9.85 -10.02 4.08
C LYS A 75 9.95 -8.57 4.48
N ASN A 76 10.16 -8.29 5.76
CA ASN A 76 10.24 -6.93 6.30
C ASN A 76 9.10 -6.04 5.77
N ALA A 77 7.87 -6.56 5.68
CA ALA A 77 6.75 -5.90 5.01
C ALA A 77 6.33 -4.60 5.72
N ASP A 78 6.49 -4.55 7.05
CA ASP A 78 6.14 -3.41 7.90
C ASP A 78 7.30 -2.41 8.09
N GLU A 79 8.47 -2.69 7.52
CA GLU A 79 9.60 -1.78 7.64
C GLU A 79 9.37 -0.50 6.81
N ALA A 80 9.39 0.65 7.50
CA ALA A 80 9.22 1.94 6.85
C ALA A 80 10.37 2.22 5.88
N ARG A 81 10.04 2.32 4.59
CA ARG A 81 11.00 2.55 3.51
C ARG A 81 10.56 3.70 2.61
N LYS A 82 11.53 4.34 1.97
CA LYS A 82 11.27 5.37 0.98
C LYS A 82 10.83 4.68 -0.32
N PRO A 83 9.59 4.89 -0.79
CA PRO A 83 9.07 4.19 -1.96
C PRO A 83 9.57 4.78 -3.29
N ALA A 84 10.39 5.82 -3.28
CA ALA A 84 10.87 6.53 -4.46
C ALA A 84 9.71 6.88 -5.41
N SER A 85 9.84 6.65 -6.71
CA SER A 85 8.80 7.00 -7.70
C SER A 85 7.49 6.22 -7.56
N VAL A 86 7.43 5.16 -6.76
CA VAL A 86 6.15 4.49 -6.45
C VAL A 86 5.17 5.46 -5.77
N THR A 87 5.66 6.51 -5.10
CA THR A 87 4.85 7.61 -4.57
C THR A 87 3.91 8.22 -5.62
N LYS A 88 4.31 8.24 -6.90
CA LYS A 88 3.50 8.79 -7.99
C LYS A 88 2.20 8.02 -8.26
N VAL A 89 2.09 6.78 -7.79
CA VAL A 89 0.82 6.03 -7.81
C VAL A 89 -0.24 6.76 -6.98
N MET A 90 0.12 7.31 -5.81
CA MET A 90 -0.78 8.12 -5.01
C MET A 90 -1.12 9.44 -5.70
N THR A 91 -0.14 10.10 -6.30
CA THR A 91 -0.38 11.33 -7.09
C THR A 91 -1.40 11.06 -8.19
N LEU A 92 -1.23 9.98 -8.96
CA LEU A 92 -2.15 9.60 -10.02
C LEU A 92 -3.54 9.24 -9.48
N LEU A 93 -3.62 8.56 -8.34
CA LEU A 93 -4.91 8.25 -7.70
C LEU A 93 -5.68 9.54 -7.40
N LEU A 94 -5.05 10.53 -6.77
CA LEU A 94 -5.68 11.82 -6.45
C LEU A 94 -6.11 12.58 -7.70
N ILE A 95 -5.29 12.57 -8.77
CA ILE A 95 -5.64 13.16 -10.07
C ILE A 95 -6.91 12.50 -10.63
N PHE A 96 -6.98 11.17 -10.64
CA PHE A 96 -8.15 10.48 -11.17
C PHE A 96 -9.38 10.62 -10.28
N GLU A 97 -9.22 10.76 -8.96
CA GLU A 97 -10.33 11.06 -8.05
C GLU A 97 -10.91 12.45 -8.32
N ALA A 98 -10.08 13.48 -8.49
CA ALA A 98 -10.52 14.82 -8.83
C ALA A 98 -11.21 14.86 -10.21
N MET A 99 -10.66 14.17 -11.20
CA MET A 99 -11.33 14.04 -12.51
C MET A 99 -12.69 13.34 -12.41
N LYS A 100 -12.79 12.30 -11.57
CA LYS A 100 -14.06 11.60 -11.34
C LYS A 100 -15.08 12.48 -10.60
N ALA A 101 -14.62 13.37 -9.75
CA ALA A 101 -15.46 14.37 -9.08
C ALA A 101 -15.97 15.45 -10.07
N GLY A 102 -15.29 15.63 -11.21
CA GLY A 102 -15.64 16.60 -12.24
C GLY A 102 -14.88 17.91 -12.15
N ASP A 103 -13.84 17.98 -11.29
CA ASP A 103 -13.07 19.21 -11.05
C ASP A 103 -12.33 19.67 -12.31
N TYR A 104 -11.90 18.73 -13.14
CA TYR A 104 -11.27 18.96 -14.45
C TYR A 104 -11.28 17.68 -15.30
N GLN A 105 -10.88 17.80 -16.56
CA GLN A 105 -10.88 16.72 -17.54
C GLN A 105 -9.55 16.64 -18.29
N MET A 106 -9.34 15.55 -19.04
CA MET A 106 -8.09 15.24 -19.76
C MET A 106 -7.61 16.34 -20.69
N SER A 107 -8.56 17.11 -21.27
CA SER A 107 -8.25 18.21 -22.23
C SER A 107 -7.89 19.54 -21.56
N ASP A 108 -8.05 19.66 -20.25
CA ASP A 108 -7.79 20.90 -19.55
C ASP A 108 -6.29 21.22 -19.53
N ILE A 109 -5.97 22.51 -19.48
CA ILE A 109 -4.61 23.00 -19.63
C ILE A 109 -3.98 23.23 -18.26
N VAL A 110 -2.88 22.58 -18.03
CA VAL A 110 -2.01 22.76 -16.86
C VAL A 110 -0.87 23.67 -17.25
N THR A 111 -0.66 24.74 -16.47
CA THR A 111 0.48 25.64 -16.63
C THR A 111 1.56 25.28 -15.63
N VAL A 112 2.77 25.06 -16.09
CA VAL A 112 3.91 24.65 -15.26
C VAL A 112 4.43 25.85 -14.46
N SER A 113 4.45 25.74 -13.14
CA SER A 113 5.00 26.74 -12.24
C SER A 113 6.53 26.73 -12.25
N GLU A 114 7.14 27.81 -11.74
CA GLU A 114 8.59 27.86 -11.51
C GLU A 114 9.04 26.75 -10.56
N HIS A 115 8.25 26.47 -9.54
CA HIS A 115 8.54 25.37 -8.60
C HIS A 115 8.52 24.00 -9.30
N ALA A 116 7.49 23.72 -10.09
CA ALA A 116 7.41 22.48 -10.84
C ALA A 116 8.58 22.32 -11.83
N ALA A 117 8.90 23.38 -12.59
CA ALA A 117 10.02 23.38 -13.53
C ALA A 117 11.39 23.20 -12.84
N SER A 118 11.52 23.60 -11.58
CA SER A 118 12.78 23.49 -10.83
C SER A 118 13.03 22.10 -10.25
N MET A 119 12.09 21.16 -10.39
CA MET A 119 12.21 19.83 -9.79
C MET A 119 13.34 19.03 -10.42
N GLY A 120 14.16 18.41 -9.55
CA GLY A 120 15.24 17.52 -9.97
C GLY A 120 14.82 16.06 -10.15
N GLY A 121 15.77 15.21 -10.52
CA GLY A 121 15.56 13.78 -10.74
C GLY A 121 15.01 13.47 -12.12
N SER A 122 14.09 12.49 -12.25
CA SER A 122 13.42 12.20 -13.53
C SER A 122 12.50 13.35 -13.91
N GLN A 123 12.66 13.89 -15.13
CA GLN A 123 11.96 15.09 -15.60
C GLN A 123 11.49 14.91 -17.05
N CYS A 124 10.44 15.65 -17.42
CA CYS A 124 10.06 15.88 -18.81
C CYS A 124 10.67 17.19 -19.36
N PHE A 125 11.40 17.93 -18.50
CA PHE A 125 12.12 19.15 -18.83
C PHE A 125 11.21 20.30 -19.28
N PHE A 126 10.10 20.46 -18.60
CA PHE A 126 9.18 21.58 -18.83
C PHE A 126 9.79 22.92 -18.41
N GLU A 127 9.49 23.97 -19.18
CA GLU A 127 9.86 25.34 -18.84
C GLU A 127 8.76 26.02 -17.98
N THR A 128 9.16 27.00 -17.20
CA THR A 128 8.21 27.83 -16.44
C THR A 128 7.21 28.53 -17.37
N GLY A 129 5.92 28.37 -17.11
CA GLY A 129 4.85 28.92 -17.93
C GLY A 129 4.48 28.05 -19.15
N GLU A 130 5.17 26.93 -19.35
CA GLU A 130 4.78 25.97 -20.38
C GLU A 130 3.40 25.41 -20.10
N GLN A 131 2.62 25.15 -21.14
CA GLN A 131 1.25 24.65 -21.05
C GLN A 131 1.11 23.29 -21.71
N GLN A 132 0.56 22.35 -20.96
CA GLN A 132 0.31 20.98 -21.43
C GLN A 132 -1.10 20.54 -21.02
N THR A 133 -1.65 19.55 -21.72
CA THR A 133 -2.92 18.97 -21.31
C THR A 133 -2.74 18.08 -20.07
N VAL A 134 -3.80 17.91 -19.27
CA VAL A 134 -3.84 16.93 -18.16
C VAL A 134 -3.45 15.54 -18.67
N GLU A 135 -3.91 15.16 -19.87
CA GLU A 135 -3.57 13.86 -20.48
C GLU A 135 -2.06 13.71 -20.69
N ASP A 136 -1.40 14.73 -21.24
CA ASP A 136 0.04 14.67 -21.49
C ASP A 136 0.84 14.73 -20.19
N MET A 137 0.40 15.49 -19.20
CA MET A 137 1.00 15.46 -17.85
C MET A 137 0.92 14.07 -17.22
N ILE A 138 -0.24 13.40 -17.30
CA ILE A 138 -0.41 12.03 -16.81
C ILE A 138 0.56 11.07 -17.54
N LYS A 139 0.69 11.17 -18.86
CA LYS A 139 1.65 10.38 -19.63
C LYS A 139 3.10 10.63 -19.17
N CYS A 140 3.48 11.88 -18.93
CA CYS A 140 4.79 12.25 -18.41
C CYS A 140 5.05 11.63 -17.03
N ILE A 141 4.06 11.62 -16.16
CA ILE A 141 4.18 11.00 -14.84
C ILE A 141 4.36 9.49 -14.94
N ILE A 142 3.56 8.81 -15.78
CA ILE A 142 3.56 7.35 -15.88
C ILE A 142 4.78 6.83 -16.65
N ILE A 143 5.10 7.42 -17.79
CA ILE A 143 6.08 6.89 -18.73
C ILE A 143 7.50 7.35 -18.38
N ALA A 144 7.67 8.66 -18.16
CA ALA A 144 8.98 9.27 -17.86
C ALA A 144 9.25 9.37 -16.35
N SER A 145 8.25 9.08 -15.52
CA SER A 145 8.32 9.31 -14.08
C SER A 145 8.68 10.77 -13.73
N GLY A 146 8.18 11.75 -14.53
CA GLY A 146 8.51 13.16 -14.41
C GLY A 146 8.12 13.74 -13.05
N ASN A 147 9.10 14.30 -12.35
CA ASN A 147 8.86 14.98 -11.07
C ASN A 147 8.22 16.34 -11.30
N ASP A 148 8.66 17.07 -12.33
CA ASP A 148 8.10 18.31 -12.82
C ASP A 148 6.61 18.18 -13.17
N ALA A 149 6.25 17.17 -13.97
CA ALA A 149 4.87 16.87 -14.28
C ALA A 149 4.03 16.52 -13.02
N ALA A 150 4.60 15.74 -12.11
CA ALA A 150 3.90 15.34 -10.89
C ALA A 150 3.61 16.53 -9.97
N VAL A 151 4.56 17.47 -9.83
CA VAL A 151 4.38 18.69 -9.03
C VAL A 151 3.40 19.64 -9.72
N ALA A 152 3.53 19.85 -11.03
CA ALA A 152 2.58 20.69 -11.78
C ALA A 152 1.13 20.20 -11.65
N MET A 153 0.91 18.89 -11.75
CA MET A 153 -0.40 18.28 -11.56
C MET A 153 -0.90 18.37 -10.12
N ALA A 154 -0.03 18.25 -9.13
CA ALA A 154 -0.41 18.41 -7.73
C ALA A 154 -0.86 19.84 -7.42
N GLU A 155 -0.15 20.84 -7.94
CA GLU A 155 -0.50 22.25 -7.80
C GLU A 155 -1.81 22.57 -8.53
N PHE A 156 -2.00 22.04 -9.74
CA PHE A 156 -3.22 22.21 -10.52
C PHE A 156 -4.44 21.60 -9.81
N THR A 157 -4.30 20.37 -9.30
CA THR A 157 -5.37 19.68 -8.56
C THR A 157 -5.71 20.42 -7.26
N ALA A 158 -4.71 20.89 -6.51
CA ALA A 158 -4.95 21.68 -5.30
C ALA A 158 -5.64 23.02 -5.60
N GLY A 159 -5.30 23.68 -6.71
CA GLY A 159 -5.92 24.92 -7.16
C GLY A 159 -7.38 24.74 -7.55
N SER A 160 -7.74 23.66 -8.23
CA SER A 160 -9.13 23.36 -8.59
C SER A 160 -10.00 23.08 -7.36
N LEU A 161 -9.50 22.34 -6.38
CA LEU A 161 -10.23 22.05 -5.13
C LEU A 161 -10.43 23.30 -4.24
N CYS A 162 -9.52 24.29 -4.30
CA CYS A 162 -9.66 25.53 -3.53
C CYS A 162 -10.66 26.50 -4.16
N SER A 163 -10.83 26.50 -5.49
CA SER A 163 -11.72 27.43 -6.21
C SER A 163 -13.21 27.12 -6.01
N GLU A 164 -13.57 25.93 -5.57
CA GLU A 164 -14.96 25.55 -5.28
C GLU A 164 -15.47 26.01 -3.90
N ASN A 165 -14.58 26.51 -3.05
CA ASN A 165 -14.90 26.94 -1.68
C ASN A 165 -14.96 28.47 -1.50
N GLU A 166 -14.86 29.26 -2.58
CA GLU A 166 -15.08 30.72 -2.60
C GLU A 166 -16.42 31.07 -3.26
#